data_ee0bdc7060ef8436f465e9ef21fd5d99
#
_entry.id   ee0bdc7060ef8436f465e9ef21fd5d99
#
_cell.length_a   1.000
_cell.length_b   1.000
_cell.length_c   1.000
_cell.angle_alpha   90.00
_cell.angle_beta   90.00
_cell.angle_gamma   90.00
#
_symmetry.space_group_name_H-M   'P 1'
#
loop_
_entity.id
_entity.type
_entity.pdbx_description
1 polymer ?
#
loop_
_entity_poly.entity_id
_entity_poly.type
_entity_poly.pdbx_seq_one_letter_code
_entity_poly.pdbx_strand_id
1 'polypeptide(L)'
;MEKSDKTVVHPNINGILGIISFSTRIPVNRYVGIEDMASSVIIWPYVGLLIGVLGALLAYISHTLLGLSTMLTAVLVYIFIIWFTGFNHVDGVMDMGDGLMVHGDPEKRLTVMRDSMVGTGGIATFFVVASLTLAALASIPPAILIPSVLIMEFASKFSMVTSMVIGKDDTRGIGRLIKSGINSKILFILLIINSVIGYFILGIPGVCAIIASVATGLYLAHMADNTFGCVTGDIMGASNEIARVTSLIVILIVFNFIGW
;
A
#
# COMPACT_ATOMS: atom_id res chain seq x y z
N MET A 1 10.08 -36.32 6.99
CA MET A 1 9.08 -35.27 7.28
C MET A 1 9.51 -34.55 8.54
N GLU A 2 10.38 -33.58 8.40
CA GLU A 2 10.88 -32.76 9.49
C GLU A 2 9.85 -31.67 9.73
N LYS A 3 9.20 -31.67 10.89
CA LYS A 3 8.36 -30.58 11.35
C LYS A 3 9.27 -29.37 11.55
N SER A 4 9.29 -28.46 10.59
CA SER A 4 9.85 -27.14 10.78
C SER A 4 9.12 -26.52 11.97
N ASP A 5 9.83 -26.49 13.08
CA ASP A 5 9.45 -25.75 14.28
C ASP A 5 9.36 -24.27 13.84
N LYS A 6 8.13 -23.78 13.64
CA LYS A 6 7.90 -22.38 13.30
C LYS A 6 8.25 -21.56 14.53
N THR A 7 9.51 -21.17 14.63
CA THR A 7 9.94 -20.15 15.57
C THR A 7 9.01 -18.97 15.42
N VAL A 8 8.31 -18.63 16.49
CA VAL A 8 7.52 -17.38 16.56
C VAL A 8 8.53 -16.26 16.49
N VAL A 9 8.63 -15.68 15.31
CA VAL A 9 9.60 -14.61 15.06
C VAL A 9 8.99 -13.32 15.58
N HIS A 10 9.60 -12.74 16.60
CA HIS A 10 9.16 -11.48 17.17
C HIS A 10 9.74 -10.30 16.39
N PRO A 11 8.99 -9.19 16.20
CA PRO A 11 9.53 -7.98 15.62
C PRO A 11 10.79 -7.52 16.34
N ASN A 12 11.80 -7.16 15.58
CA ASN A 12 13.06 -6.65 16.12
C ASN A 12 13.43 -5.29 15.46
N ILE A 13 14.32 -4.56 16.12
CA ILE A 13 14.69 -3.22 15.65
C ILE A 13 15.30 -3.23 14.25
N ASN A 14 16.12 -4.23 13.92
CA ASN A 14 16.73 -4.33 12.59
C ASN A 14 15.65 -4.55 11.51
N GLY A 15 14.69 -5.44 11.76
CA GLY A 15 13.60 -5.67 10.83
C GLY A 15 12.71 -4.43 10.65
N ILE A 16 12.41 -3.70 11.71
CA ILE A 16 11.66 -2.43 11.64
C ILE A 16 12.42 -1.41 10.78
N LEU A 17 13.71 -1.22 11.04
CA LEU A 17 14.55 -0.33 10.25
C LEU A 17 14.65 -0.78 8.79
N GLY A 18 14.71 -2.10 8.54
CA GLY A 18 14.68 -2.67 7.20
C GLY A 18 13.40 -2.35 6.45
N ILE A 19 12.24 -2.50 7.09
CA ILE A 19 10.94 -2.15 6.49
C ILE A 19 10.84 -0.65 6.21
N ILE A 20 11.32 0.21 7.12
CA ILE A 20 11.36 1.66 6.91
C ILE A 20 12.25 2.01 5.70
N SER A 21 13.46 1.48 5.66
CA SER A 21 14.40 1.72 4.55
C SER A 21 13.87 1.18 3.22
N PHE A 22 13.22 0.04 3.22
CA PHE A 22 12.61 -0.54 2.03
C PHE A 22 11.40 0.26 1.53
N SER A 23 10.63 0.84 2.45
CA SER A 23 9.38 1.55 2.14
C SER A 23 9.54 3.05 1.94
N THR A 24 10.70 3.63 2.27
CA THR A 24 10.92 5.08 2.27
C THR A 24 12.34 5.41 1.81
N ARG A 25 12.58 6.68 1.51
CA ARG A 25 13.92 7.22 1.22
C ARG A 25 14.74 7.57 2.48
N ILE A 26 14.28 7.17 3.66
CA ILE A 26 15.04 7.36 4.91
C ILE A 26 16.29 6.47 4.86
N PRO A 27 17.50 7.04 4.91
CA PRO A 27 18.72 6.26 4.85
C PRO A 27 18.92 5.49 6.16
N VAL A 28 18.99 4.17 6.06
CA VAL A 28 19.37 3.30 7.17
C VAL A 28 20.76 2.75 6.88
N ASN A 29 21.77 3.29 7.55
CA ASN A 29 23.18 2.90 7.37
C ASN A 29 23.50 1.58 8.10
N ARG A 30 22.67 0.55 7.85
CA ARG A 30 22.84 -0.80 8.41
C ARG A 30 22.45 -1.83 7.38
N TYR A 31 23.20 -2.93 7.33
CA TYR A 31 22.75 -4.12 6.63
C TYR A 31 21.61 -4.76 7.44
N VAL A 32 20.48 -4.99 6.77
CA VAL A 32 19.33 -5.67 7.36
C VAL A 32 19.07 -6.94 6.55
N GLY A 33 19.07 -8.07 7.25
CA GLY A 33 18.74 -9.36 6.63
C GLY A 33 17.24 -9.45 6.30
N ILE A 34 16.93 -10.23 5.26
CA ILE A 34 15.52 -10.48 4.86
C ILE A 34 14.75 -11.18 5.99
N GLU A 35 15.41 -12.02 6.78
CA GLU A 35 14.81 -12.71 7.92
C GLU A 35 14.38 -11.72 9.03
N ASP A 36 15.16 -10.67 9.26
CA ASP A 36 14.79 -9.60 10.19
C ASP A 36 13.56 -8.84 9.69
N MET A 37 13.50 -8.54 8.38
CA MET A 37 12.31 -7.92 7.78
C MET A 37 11.08 -8.82 7.87
N ALA A 38 11.22 -10.12 7.59
CA ALA A 38 10.15 -11.10 7.73
C ALA A 38 9.59 -11.13 9.16
N SER A 39 10.48 -11.10 10.17
CA SER A 39 10.06 -11.07 11.57
C SER A 39 9.21 -9.85 11.95
N SER A 40 9.37 -8.77 11.21
CA SER A 40 8.79 -7.46 11.53
C SER A 40 7.68 -7.04 10.56
N VAL A 41 7.25 -7.92 9.64
CA VAL A 41 6.27 -7.61 8.58
C VAL A 41 4.93 -7.09 9.13
N ILE A 42 4.55 -7.49 10.34
CA ILE A 42 3.34 -6.99 11.02
C ILE A 42 3.39 -5.46 11.30
N ILE A 43 4.59 -4.87 11.28
CA ILE A 43 4.80 -3.43 11.48
C ILE A 43 4.54 -2.63 10.20
N TRP A 44 4.48 -3.26 9.03
CA TRP A 44 4.39 -2.57 7.74
C TRP A 44 3.20 -1.59 7.62
N PRO A 45 1.97 -1.93 8.06
CA PRO A 45 0.88 -0.95 8.07
C PRO A 45 1.22 0.31 8.88
N TYR A 46 1.95 0.18 9.98
CA TYR A 46 2.33 1.31 10.86
C TYR A 46 3.43 2.19 10.25
N VAL A 47 4.25 1.65 9.34
CA VAL A 47 5.11 2.49 8.49
C VAL A 47 4.25 3.35 7.56
N GLY A 48 3.07 2.86 7.13
CA GLY A 48 2.05 3.67 6.46
C GLY A 48 1.59 4.85 7.32
N LEU A 49 1.38 4.65 8.62
CA LEU A 49 1.07 5.77 9.54
C LEU A 49 2.20 6.81 9.58
N LEU A 50 3.46 6.38 9.63
CA LEU A 50 4.61 7.31 9.59
C LEU A 50 4.60 8.15 8.32
N ILE A 51 4.42 7.52 7.16
CA ILE A 51 4.32 8.22 5.86
C ILE A 51 3.09 9.14 5.86
N GLY A 52 1.97 8.64 6.37
CA GLY A 52 0.72 9.39 6.49
C GLY A 52 0.83 10.63 7.38
N VAL A 53 1.56 10.55 8.49
CA VAL A 53 1.84 11.72 9.36
C VAL A 53 2.62 12.79 8.61
N LEU A 54 3.64 12.41 7.83
CA LEU A 54 4.42 13.38 7.04
C LEU A 54 3.57 14.00 5.92
N GLY A 55 2.75 13.19 5.23
CA GLY A 55 1.80 13.67 4.23
C GLY A 55 0.72 14.59 4.83
N ALA A 56 0.18 14.23 6.00
CA ALA A 56 -0.80 15.03 6.74
C ALA A 56 -0.22 16.35 7.23
N LEU A 57 1.04 16.35 7.68
CA LEU A 57 1.76 17.58 8.04
C LEU A 57 1.92 18.49 6.82
N LEU A 58 2.29 17.96 5.66
CA LEU A 58 2.37 18.72 4.44
C LEU A 58 0.99 19.26 4.02
N ALA A 59 -0.08 18.46 4.17
CA ALA A 59 -1.45 18.93 3.92
C ALA A 59 -1.84 20.07 4.86
N TYR A 60 -1.50 19.96 6.14
CA TYR A 60 -1.75 21.01 7.13
C TYR A 60 -1.00 22.30 6.77
N ILE A 61 0.29 22.22 6.47
CA ILE A 61 1.10 23.38 6.10
C ILE A 61 0.53 24.03 4.83
N SER A 62 0.31 23.26 3.78
CA SER A 62 -0.12 23.80 2.47
C SER A 62 -1.55 24.33 2.51
N HIS A 63 -2.50 23.60 3.07
CA HIS A 63 -3.90 24.00 3.08
C HIS A 63 -4.20 24.99 4.20
N THR A 64 -3.81 24.67 5.45
CA THR A 64 -4.25 25.44 6.63
C THR A 64 -3.37 26.66 6.88
N LEU A 65 -2.04 26.55 6.78
CA LEU A 65 -1.13 27.67 7.07
C LEU A 65 -0.93 28.57 5.85
N LEU A 66 -0.77 28.00 4.65
CA LEU A 66 -0.49 28.76 3.43
C LEU A 66 -1.76 29.12 2.64
N GLY A 67 -2.92 28.58 3.00
CA GLY A 67 -4.20 28.88 2.33
C GLY A 67 -4.30 28.36 0.90
N LEU A 68 -3.50 27.34 0.53
CA LEU A 68 -3.56 26.77 -0.81
C LEU A 68 -4.88 26.01 -1.04
N SER A 69 -5.34 25.98 -2.29
CA SER A 69 -6.54 25.22 -2.65
C SER A 69 -6.37 23.73 -2.34
N THR A 70 -7.48 23.03 -2.07
CA THR A 70 -7.47 21.58 -1.81
C THR A 70 -6.83 20.81 -2.98
N MET A 71 -7.09 21.24 -4.23
CA MET A 71 -6.48 20.64 -5.42
C MET A 71 -4.94 20.75 -5.40
N LEU A 72 -4.40 21.93 -5.15
CA LEU A 72 -2.94 22.10 -5.11
C LEU A 72 -2.32 21.35 -3.94
N THR A 73 -2.98 21.37 -2.79
CA THR A 73 -2.58 20.56 -1.62
C THR A 73 -2.55 19.07 -1.96
N ALA A 74 -3.59 18.56 -2.64
CA ALA A 74 -3.65 17.16 -3.06
C ALA A 74 -2.47 16.78 -3.97
N VAL A 75 -2.13 17.64 -4.93
CA VAL A 75 -0.98 17.44 -5.83
C VAL A 75 0.33 17.39 -5.05
N LEU A 76 0.55 18.37 -4.15
CA LEU A 76 1.77 18.45 -3.35
C LEU A 76 1.93 17.22 -2.43
N VAL A 77 0.86 16.81 -1.77
CA VAL A 77 0.85 15.66 -0.87
C VAL A 77 1.12 14.38 -1.66
N TYR A 78 0.44 14.16 -2.79
CA TYR A 78 0.63 12.94 -3.57
C TYR A 78 2.04 12.85 -4.16
N ILE A 79 2.56 13.93 -4.75
CA ILE A 79 3.94 13.98 -5.27
C ILE A 79 4.95 13.70 -4.15
N PHE A 80 4.76 14.33 -2.98
CA PHE A 80 5.64 14.08 -1.83
C PHE A 80 5.64 12.61 -1.43
N ILE A 81 4.46 11.98 -1.31
CA ILE A 81 4.33 10.59 -0.88
C ILE A 81 5.00 9.64 -1.86
N ILE A 82 4.72 9.75 -3.18
CA ILE A 82 5.33 8.85 -4.17
C ILE A 82 6.85 9.06 -4.27
N TRP A 83 7.33 10.29 -4.13
CA TRP A 83 8.75 10.60 -4.08
C TRP A 83 9.39 10.03 -2.79
N PHE A 84 8.77 10.24 -1.63
CA PHE A 84 9.28 9.79 -0.34
C PHE A 84 9.33 8.26 -0.23
N THR A 85 8.43 7.56 -0.90
CA THR A 85 8.43 6.09 -1.01
C THR A 85 9.30 5.57 -2.17
N GLY A 86 10.11 6.42 -2.80
CA GLY A 86 11.11 6.02 -3.80
C GLY A 86 10.53 5.58 -5.14
N PHE A 87 9.27 5.90 -5.45
CA PHE A 87 8.52 5.48 -6.64
C PHE A 87 8.30 3.96 -6.79
N ASN A 88 8.74 3.14 -5.83
CA ASN A 88 8.66 1.67 -5.93
C ASN A 88 7.24 1.13 -6.19
N HIS A 89 6.22 1.79 -5.61
CA HIS A 89 4.83 1.36 -5.80
C HIS A 89 4.26 1.84 -7.15
N VAL A 90 4.74 2.98 -7.65
CA VAL A 90 4.41 3.51 -8.99
C VAL A 90 4.94 2.54 -10.05
N ASP A 91 6.19 2.11 -9.90
CA ASP A 91 6.82 1.10 -10.73
C ASP A 91 5.96 -0.18 -10.79
N GLY A 92 5.56 -0.71 -9.63
CA GLY A 92 4.69 -1.87 -9.57
C GLY A 92 3.32 -1.70 -10.27
N VAL A 93 2.73 -0.50 -10.25
CA VAL A 93 1.50 -0.20 -11.03
C VAL A 93 1.78 -0.25 -12.52
N MET A 94 2.92 0.30 -12.95
CA MET A 94 3.31 0.31 -14.37
C MET A 94 3.61 -1.09 -14.86
N ASP A 95 4.38 -1.87 -14.13
CA ASP A 95 4.73 -3.25 -14.46
C ASP A 95 3.49 -4.15 -14.53
N MET A 96 2.61 -4.05 -13.53
CA MET A 96 1.32 -4.74 -13.56
C MET A 96 0.49 -4.33 -14.78
N GLY A 97 0.45 -3.03 -15.11
CA GLY A 97 -0.27 -2.50 -16.26
C GLY A 97 0.23 -3.08 -17.57
N ASP A 98 1.55 -3.15 -17.76
CA ASP A 98 2.13 -3.75 -18.95
C ASP A 98 1.88 -5.25 -19.02
N GLY A 99 2.02 -5.98 -17.91
CA GLY A 99 1.70 -7.40 -17.83
C GLY A 99 0.24 -7.73 -18.14
N LEU A 100 -0.70 -6.84 -17.76
CA LEU A 100 -2.13 -7.01 -18.05
C LEU A 100 -2.46 -6.87 -19.55
N MET A 101 -1.72 -6.02 -20.26
CA MET A 101 -1.95 -5.80 -21.70
C MET A 101 -1.45 -6.98 -22.58
N VAL A 102 -0.59 -7.83 -22.05
CA VAL A 102 -0.06 -8.97 -22.81
C VAL A 102 -1.08 -10.10 -22.90
N HIS A 103 -1.29 -10.61 -24.10
CA HIS A 103 -2.04 -11.84 -24.32
C HIS A 103 -1.10 -13.06 -24.22
N GLY A 104 -1.51 -14.06 -23.44
CA GLY A 104 -0.76 -15.31 -23.28
C GLY A 104 -0.89 -15.89 -21.88
N ASP A 105 -0.03 -16.85 -21.61
CA ASP A 105 0.06 -17.53 -20.33
C ASP A 105 0.67 -16.65 -19.22
N PRO A 106 0.53 -17.05 -17.96
CA PRO A 106 1.08 -16.31 -16.82
C PRO A 106 2.59 -16.06 -16.90
N GLU A 107 3.37 -16.99 -17.45
CA GLU A 107 4.82 -16.87 -17.52
C GLU A 107 5.25 -15.76 -18.50
N LYS A 108 4.57 -15.65 -19.63
CA LYS A 108 4.78 -14.57 -20.61
C LYS A 108 4.45 -13.21 -20.00
N ARG A 109 3.34 -13.11 -19.28
CA ARG A 109 2.93 -11.87 -18.58
C ARG A 109 3.94 -11.45 -17.51
N LEU A 110 4.43 -12.41 -16.70
CA LEU A 110 5.48 -12.17 -15.71
C LEU A 110 6.80 -11.74 -16.36
N THR A 111 7.13 -12.25 -17.54
CA THR A 111 8.33 -11.85 -18.27
C THR A 111 8.25 -10.38 -18.67
N VAL A 112 7.09 -9.90 -19.11
CA VAL A 112 6.88 -8.49 -19.46
C VAL A 112 6.91 -7.61 -18.21
N MET A 113 6.30 -8.03 -17.10
CA MET A 113 6.38 -7.31 -15.83
C MET A 113 7.80 -7.13 -15.29
N ARG A 114 8.74 -7.99 -15.69
CA ARG A 114 10.15 -7.95 -15.26
C ARG A 114 11.07 -7.28 -16.29
N ASP A 115 10.51 -6.82 -17.39
CA ASP A 115 11.26 -6.03 -18.38
C ASP A 115 11.45 -4.61 -17.85
N SER A 116 12.64 -4.08 -17.95
CA SER A 116 12.95 -2.70 -17.57
C SER A 116 12.38 -1.64 -18.53
N MET A 117 11.78 -2.08 -19.64
CA MET A 117 11.17 -1.20 -20.64
C MET A 117 9.71 -0.93 -20.28
N VAL A 118 9.38 0.32 -20.03
CA VAL A 118 8.00 0.74 -19.74
C VAL A 118 7.18 0.80 -21.04
N GLY A 119 6.08 0.06 -21.04
CA GLY A 119 5.11 0.06 -22.15
C GLY A 119 3.98 1.07 -21.98
N THR A 120 3.16 1.18 -23.01
CA THR A 120 1.96 2.05 -22.99
C THR A 120 0.94 1.60 -21.95
N GLY A 121 0.83 0.29 -21.71
CA GLY A 121 -0.06 -0.28 -20.68
C GLY A 121 0.26 0.22 -19.29
N GLY A 122 1.55 0.23 -18.94
CA GLY A 122 2.06 0.74 -17.68
C GLY A 122 1.77 2.22 -17.50
N ILE A 123 2.14 3.04 -18.49
CA ILE A 123 1.89 4.50 -18.48
C ILE A 123 0.38 4.78 -18.32
N ALA A 124 -0.47 4.13 -19.09
CA ALA A 124 -1.90 4.34 -19.05
C ALA A 124 -2.49 3.91 -17.69
N THR A 125 -2.08 2.77 -17.16
CA THR A 125 -2.53 2.27 -15.85
C THR A 125 -2.13 3.23 -14.72
N PHE A 126 -0.88 3.67 -14.70
CA PHE A 126 -0.43 4.65 -13.72
C PHE A 126 -1.19 5.97 -13.85
N PHE A 127 -1.39 6.48 -15.08
CA PHE A 127 -2.15 7.72 -15.30
C PHE A 127 -3.58 7.63 -14.74
N VAL A 128 -4.27 6.50 -14.95
CA VAL A 128 -5.61 6.27 -14.40
C VAL A 128 -5.58 6.26 -12.86
N VAL A 129 -4.69 5.48 -12.25
CA VAL A 129 -4.58 5.37 -10.79
C VAL A 129 -4.20 6.71 -10.16
N ALA A 130 -3.21 7.41 -10.71
CA ALA A 130 -2.78 8.72 -10.21
C ALA A 130 -3.88 9.79 -10.36
N SER A 131 -4.58 9.83 -11.50
CA SER A 131 -5.68 10.77 -11.73
C SER A 131 -6.83 10.54 -10.75
N LEU A 132 -7.20 9.29 -10.50
CA LEU A 132 -8.24 8.94 -9.53
C LEU A 132 -7.81 9.28 -8.10
N THR A 133 -6.54 9.04 -7.73
CA THR A 133 -6.01 9.42 -6.41
C THR A 133 -6.07 10.92 -6.21
N LEU A 134 -5.60 11.69 -7.19
CA LEU A 134 -5.61 13.16 -7.14
C LEU A 134 -7.03 13.70 -7.08
N ALA A 135 -7.94 13.20 -7.92
CA ALA A 135 -9.34 13.62 -7.93
C ALA A 135 -10.03 13.32 -6.60
N ALA A 136 -9.84 12.10 -6.06
CA ALA A 136 -10.41 11.71 -4.79
C ALA A 136 -9.85 12.58 -3.64
N LEU A 137 -8.53 12.75 -3.56
CA LEU A 137 -7.88 13.54 -2.51
C LEU A 137 -8.29 15.03 -2.59
N ALA A 138 -8.40 15.59 -3.78
CA ALA A 138 -8.85 16.96 -4.00
C ALA A 138 -10.34 17.17 -3.64
N SER A 139 -11.14 16.09 -3.67
CA SER A 139 -12.55 16.11 -3.31
C SER A 139 -12.81 15.92 -1.80
N ILE A 140 -11.79 15.58 -1.02
CA ILE A 140 -11.92 15.43 0.43
C ILE A 140 -12.26 16.79 1.06
N PRO A 141 -13.34 16.90 1.86
CA PRO A 141 -13.65 18.12 2.58
C PRO A 141 -12.50 18.58 3.47
N PRO A 142 -12.20 19.90 3.53
CA PRO A 142 -11.10 20.44 4.34
C PRO A 142 -11.11 19.97 5.79
N ALA A 143 -12.29 19.83 6.38
CA ALA A 143 -12.45 19.41 7.78
C ALA A 143 -11.86 18.04 8.09
N ILE A 144 -11.83 17.14 7.09
CA ILE A 144 -11.32 15.77 7.26
C ILE A 144 -10.09 15.48 6.39
N LEU A 145 -9.52 16.49 5.71
CA LEU A 145 -8.39 16.29 4.79
C LEU A 145 -7.18 15.65 5.50
N ILE A 146 -6.79 16.20 6.64
CA ILE A 146 -5.62 15.74 7.40
C ILE A 146 -5.77 14.28 7.86
N PRO A 147 -6.86 13.89 8.57
CA PRO A 147 -7.03 12.50 8.98
C PRO A 147 -7.25 11.55 7.78
N SER A 148 -7.79 12.04 6.65
CA SER A 148 -7.94 11.23 5.44
C SER A 148 -6.61 10.87 4.79
N VAL A 149 -5.65 11.80 4.73
CA VAL A 149 -4.28 11.52 4.26
C VAL A 149 -3.60 10.45 5.13
N LEU A 150 -3.79 10.55 6.45
CA LEU A 150 -3.22 9.60 7.41
C LEU A 150 -3.81 8.20 7.21
N ILE A 151 -5.14 8.09 7.10
CA ILE A 151 -5.84 6.82 6.84
C ILE A 151 -5.47 6.25 5.47
N MET A 152 -5.37 7.06 4.44
CA MET A 152 -4.99 6.65 3.09
C MET A 152 -3.69 5.86 3.08
N GLU A 153 -2.62 6.37 3.72
CA GLU A 153 -1.32 5.70 3.77
C GLU A 153 -1.33 4.47 4.68
N PHE A 154 -2.02 4.55 5.81
CA PHE A 154 -2.19 3.41 6.70
C PHE A 154 -2.91 2.24 6.02
N ALA A 155 -4.04 2.52 5.39
CA ALA A 155 -4.84 1.56 4.65
C ALA A 155 -4.08 0.97 3.45
N SER A 156 -3.35 1.79 2.70
CA SER A 156 -2.61 1.34 1.52
C SER A 156 -1.53 0.31 1.86
N LYS A 157 -0.75 0.52 2.92
CA LYS A 157 0.24 -0.46 3.38
C LYS A 157 -0.41 -1.74 3.90
N PHE A 158 -1.59 -1.64 4.49
CA PHE A 158 -2.32 -2.83 4.94
C PHE A 158 -2.86 -3.65 3.77
N SER A 159 -3.31 -3.02 2.68
CA SER A 159 -3.67 -3.68 1.42
C SER A 159 -2.48 -4.46 0.84
N MET A 160 -1.30 -3.84 0.81
CA MET A 160 -0.07 -4.45 0.34
C MET A 160 0.28 -5.72 1.14
N VAL A 161 0.22 -5.66 2.47
CA VAL A 161 0.42 -6.83 3.33
C VAL A 161 -0.66 -7.89 3.09
N THR A 162 -1.91 -7.47 2.88
CA THR A 162 -3.02 -8.39 2.60
C THR A 162 -2.79 -9.16 1.30
N SER A 163 -2.43 -8.48 0.22
CA SER A 163 -2.17 -9.13 -1.07
C SER A 163 -1.01 -10.14 -0.97
N MET A 164 0.05 -9.78 -0.27
CA MET A 164 1.19 -10.67 -0.02
C MET A 164 0.78 -11.94 0.76
N VAL A 165 0.01 -11.78 1.85
CA VAL A 165 -0.35 -12.90 2.72
C VAL A 165 -1.28 -13.89 2.04
N ILE A 166 -2.23 -13.39 1.25
CA ILE A 166 -3.29 -14.19 0.65
C ILE A 166 -2.87 -14.82 -0.69
N GLY A 167 -2.12 -14.09 -1.51
CA GLY A 167 -1.73 -14.56 -2.84
C GLY A 167 -0.73 -15.71 -2.83
N LYS A 168 -0.59 -16.38 -3.95
CA LYS A 168 0.42 -17.44 -4.15
C LYS A 168 1.83 -16.83 -4.16
N ASP A 169 2.79 -17.60 -3.68
CA ASP A 169 4.17 -17.15 -3.56
C ASP A 169 4.85 -17.05 -4.93
N ASP A 170 5.51 -15.93 -5.20
CA ASP A 170 6.51 -15.85 -6.25
C ASP A 170 7.79 -16.61 -5.79
N THR A 171 8.08 -17.73 -6.45
CA THR A 171 9.24 -18.57 -6.10
C THR A 171 10.58 -17.90 -6.40
N ARG A 172 10.58 -16.84 -7.22
CA ARG A 172 11.77 -16.08 -7.65
C ARG A 172 11.97 -14.78 -6.87
N GLY A 173 10.94 -14.33 -6.12
CA GLY A 173 10.95 -13.05 -5.40
C GLY A 173 11.26 -13.18 -3.90
N ILE A 174 11.67 -12.05 -3.30
CA ILE A 174 11.89 -11.95 -1.84
C ILE A 174 10.58 -12.02 -1.04
N GLY A 175 9.44 -11.76 -1.67
CA GLY A 175 8.13 -11.73 -1.03
C GLY A 175 7.79 -13.02 -0.27
N ARG A 176 8.20 -14.19 -0.78
CA ARG A 176 8.03 -15.48 -0.10
C ARG A 176 8.72 -15.53 1.27
N LEU A 177 9.95 -15.01 1.35
CA LEU A 177 10.70 -14.99 2.61
C LEU A 177 10.06 -14.04 3.61
N ILE A 178 9.66 -12.85 3.16
CA ILE A 178 8.99 -11.85 4.01
C ILE A 178 7.63 -12.37 4.48
N LYS A 179 6.86 -13.04 3.64
CA LYS A 179 5.57 -13.64 3.98
C LYS A 179 5.68 -14.68 5.12
N SER A 180 6.83 -15.34 5.30
CA SER A 180 7.01 -16.36 6.33
C SER A 180 6.75 -15.83 7.77
N GLY A 181 6.87 -14.51 7.98
CA GLY A 181 6.65 -13.87 9.29
C GLY A 181 5.18 -13.59 9.63
N ILE A 182 4.23 -13.83 8.72
CA ILE A 182 2.81 -13.51 8.91
C ILE A 182 1.91 -14.59 8.30
N ASN A 183 0.73 -14.77 8.88
CA ASN A 183 -0.29 -15.67 8.37
C ASN A 183 -1.69 -15.05 8.41
N SER A 184 -2.68 -15.73 7.83
CA SER A 184 -4.06 -15.20 7.74
C SER A 184 -4.72 -14.95 9.10
N LYS A 185 -4.34 -15.67 10.17
CA LYS A 185 -4.87 -15.43 11.53
C LYS A 185 -4.34 -14.10 12.07
N ILE A 186 -3.03 -13.85 11.89
CA ILE A 186 -2.42 -12.58 12.30
C ILE A 186 -2.99 -11.43 11.46
N LEU A 187 -3.19 -11.64 10.14
CA LEU A 187 -3.84 -10.65 9.28
C LEU A 187 -5.24 -10.27 9.76
N PHE A 188 -6.03 -11.25 10.22
CA PHE A 188 -7.36 -11.00 10.78
C PHE A 188 -7.29 -10.20 12.10
N ILE A 189 -6.33 -10.51 12.96
CA ILE A 189 -6.11 -9.72 14.20
C ILE A 189 -5.70 -8.29 13.85
N LEU A 190 -4.81 -8.12 12.86
CA LEU A 190 -4.41 -6.79 12.38
C LEU A 190 -5.59 -6.03 11.78
N LEU A 191 -6.53 -6.70 11.09
CA LEU A 191 -7.74 -6.05 10.60
C LEU A 191 -8.55 -5.43 11.74
N ILE A 192 -8.72 -6.16 12.85
CA ILE A 192 -9.46 -5.65 14.01
C ILE A 192 -8.71 -4.47 14.63
N ILE A 193 -7.42 -4.61 14.90
CA ILE A 193 -6.59 -3.56 15.51
C ILE A 193 -6.56 -2.31 14.61
N ASN A 194 -6.33 -2.49 13.32
CA ASN A 194 -6.24 -1.38 12.37
C ASN A 194 -7.61 -0.70 12.19
N SER A 195 -8.72 -1.44 12.25
CA SER A 195 -10.06 -0.87 12.23
C SER A 195 -10.34 -0.02 13.48
N VAL A 196 -9.90 -0.46 14.66
CA VAL A 196 -9.98 0.33 15.88
C VAL A 196 -9.16 1.61 15.77
N ILE A 197 -7.93 1.52 15.27
CA ILE A 197 -7.08 2.71 15.02
C ILE A 197 -7.77 3.64 14.00
N GLY A 198 -8.31 3.08 12.92
CA GLY A 198 -9.04 3.84 11.90
C GLY A 198 -10.24 4.58 12.48
N TYR A 199 -10.96 3.95 13.42
CA TYR A 199 -12.06 4.60 14.12
C TYR A 199 -11.61 5.80 14.97
N PHE A 200 -10.50 5.68 15.70
CA PHE A 200 -9.98 6.80 16.49
C PHE A 200 -9.43 7.95 15.64
N ILE A 201 -8.99 7.68 14.41
CA ILE A 201 -8.45 8.72 13.51
C ILE A 201 -9.57 9.44 12.75
N LEU A 202 -10.58 8.71 12.22
CA LEU A 202 -11.59 9.26 11.32
C LEU A 202 -12.99 8.66 11.53
N GLY A 203 -13.29 8.05 12.68
CA GLY A 203 -14.59 7.46 12.93
C GLY A 203 -14.96 6.32 11.97
N ILE A 204 -16.25 6.23 11.63
CA ILE A 204 -16.77 5.19 10.72
C ILE A 204 -16.12 5.24 9.33
N PRO A 205 -15.90 6.41 8.68
CA PRO A 205 -15.16 6.47 7.42
C PRO A 205 -13.77 5.81 7.49
N GLY A 206 -13.06 5.97 8.61
CA GLY A 206 -11.75 5.34 8.81
C GLY A 206 -11.83 3.81 8.87
N VAL A 207 -12.81 3.27 9.58
CA VAL A 207 -13.06 1.81 9.62
C VAL A 207 -13.37 1.27 8.23
N CYS A 208 -14.29 1.93 7.51
CA CYS A 208 -14.69 1.52 6.17
C CYS A 208 -13.52 1.58 5.18
N ALA A 209 -12.62 2.57 5.30
CA ALA A 209 -11.42 2.67 4.47
C ALA A 209 -10.44 1.50 4.72
N ILE A 210 -10.24 1.09 5.99
CA ILE A 210 -9.43 -0.07 6.32
C ILE A 210 -10.04 -1.36 5.73
N ILE A 211 -11.34 -1.55 5.84
CA ILE A 211 -12.03 -2.71 5.25
C ILE A 211 -11.91 -2.70 3.73
N ALA A 212 -12.09 -1.55 3.09
CA ALA A 212 -11.94 -1.40 1.64
C ALA A 212 -10.51 -1.71 1.17
N SER A 213 -9.51 -1.31 1.94
CA SER A 213 -8.11 -1.63 1.63
C SER A 213 -7.82 -3.13 1.67
N VAL A 214 -8.39 -3.85 2.65
CA VAL A 214 -8.29 -5.32 2.70
C VAL A 214 -9.01 -5.94 1.50
N ALA A 215 -10.21 -5.47 1.16
CA ALA A 215 -10.92 -5.94 -0.03
C ALA A 215 -10.11 -5.72 -1.32
N THR A 216 -9.43 -4.57 -1.44
CA THR A 216 -8.50 -4.29 -2.55
C THR A 216 -7.34 -5.29 -2.58
N GLY A 217 -6.70 -5.55 -1.46
CA GLY A 217 -5.61 -6.52 -1.35
C GLY A 217 -6.04 -7.94 -1.70
N LEU A 218 -7.21 -8.37 -1.24
CA LEU A 218 -7.81 -9.67 -1.58
C LEU A 218 -8.11 -9.79 -3.08
N TYR A 219 -8.71 -8.74 -3.66
CA TYR A 219 -9.02 -8.71 -5.09
C TYR A 219 -7.75 -8.81 -5.94
N LEU A 220 -6.72 -8.02 -5.61
CA LEU A 220 -5.47 -8.01 -6.38
C LEU A 220 -4.67 -9.31 -6.19
N ALA A 221 -4.69 -9.93 -5.01
CA ALA A 221 -4.13 -11.25 -4.81
C ALA A 221 -4.81 -12.29 -5.70
N HIS A 222 -6.14 -12.32 -5.70
CA HIS A 222 -6.90 -13.24 -6.54
C HIS A 222 -6.69 -12.99 -8.04
N MET A 223 -6.72 -11.74 -8.46
CA MET A 223 -6.43 -11.33 -9.84
C MET A 223 -5.03 -11.77 -10.27
N ALA A 224 -4.02 -11.52 -9.43
CA ALA A 224 -2.64 -11.88 -9.72
C ALA A 224 -2.43 -13.40 -9.81
N ASP A 225 -3.03 -14.15 -8.91
CA ASP A 225 -2.97 -15.62 -8.92
C ASP A 225 -3.55 -16.23 -10.21
N ASN A 226 -4.59 -15.62 -10.76
CA ASN A 226 -5.24 -16.09 -11.99
C ASN A 226 -4.54 -15.58 -13.27
N THR A 227 -3.95 -14.38 -13.22
CA THR A 227 -3.40 -13.71 -14.40
C THR A 227 -1.90 -13.92 -14.55
N PHE A 228 -1.18 -13.89 -13.44
CA PHE A 228 0.28 -13.97 -13.37
C PHE A 228 0.77 -15.27 -12.69
N GLY A 229 -0.13 -16.00 -12.04
CA GLY A 229 0.19 -17.24 -11.33
C GLY A 229 0.71 -17.04 -9.91
N CYS A 230 1.08 -15.83 -9.51
CA CYS A 230 1.58 -15.49 -8.17
C CYS A 230 1.47 -13.99 -7.89
N VAL A 231 1.66 -13.61 -6.62
CA VAL A 231 1.80 -12.21 -6.18
C VAL A 231 3.28 -11.85 -6.12
N THR A 232 3.70 -10.91 -6.97
CA THR A 232 5.06 -10.35 -6.98
C THR A 232 5.15 -9.09 -6.10
N GLY A 233 6.37 -8.54 -5.93
CA GLY A 233 6.58 -7.23 -5.30
C GLY A 233 5.83 -6.11 -6.02
N ASP A 234 5.73 -6.19 -7.35
CA ASP A 234 5.06 -5.20 -8.20
C ASP A 234 3.54 -5.22 -7.97
N ILE A 235 2.95 -6.41 -7.83
CA ILE A 235 1.54 -6.56 -7.44
C ILE A 235 1.28 -5.98 -6.04
N MET A 236 2.21 -6.18 -5.11
CA MET A 236 2.14 -5.55 -3.79
C MET A 236 2.19 -4.03 -3.90
N GLY A 237 3.10 -3.49 -4.73
CA GLY A 237 3.20 -2.06 -5.02
C GLY A 237 1.92 -1.52 -5.66
N ALA A 238 1.39 -2.21 -6.66
CA ALA A 238 0.11 -1.87 -7.28
C ALA A 238 -1.05 -1.90 -6.28
N SER A 239 -1.06 -2.89 -5.37
CA SER A 239 -2.05 -2.97 -4.28
C SER A 239 -2.00 -1.75 -3.37
N ASN A 240 -0.80 -1.23 -3.07
CA ASN A 240 -0.63 -0.01 -2.31
C ASN A 240 -1.26 1.20 -3.02
N GLU A 241 -0.94 1.42 -4.29
CA GLU A 241 -1.44 2.59 -5.04
C GLU A 241 -2.97 2.53 -5.26
N ILE A 242 -3.50 1.36 -5.63
CA ILE A 242 -4.94 1.18 -5.84
C ILE A 242 -5.70 1.32 -4.52
N ALA A 243 -5.13 0.88 -3.40
CA ALA A 243 -5.76 1.05 -2.09
C ALA A 243 -5.78 2.50 -1.61
N ARG A 244 -4.86 3.36 -2.05
CA ARG A 244 -4.99 4.82 -1.85
C ARG A 244 -6.28 5.34 -2.48
N VAL A 245 -6.54 4.97 -3.73
CA VAL A 245 -7.76 5.35 -4.44
C VAL A 245 -9.01 4.85 -3.73
N THR A 246 -9.06 3.54 -3.46
CA THR A 246 -10.26 2.91 -2.90
C THR A 246 -10.56 3.39 -1.49
N SER A 247 -9.54 3.60 -0.65
CA SER A 247 -9.73 4.14 0.70
C SER A 247 -10.26 5.59 0.67
N LEU A 248 -9.73 6.45 -0.19
CA LEU A 248 -10.22 7.84 -0.34
C LEU A 248 -11.65 7.89 -0.86
N ILE A 249 -11.99 7.08 -1.88
CA ILE A 249 -13.35 7.01 -2.42
C ILE A 249 -14.32 6.55 -1.33
N VAL A 250 -13.96 5.53 -0.55
CA VAL A 250 -14.81 5.01 0.53
C VAL A 250 -14.96 6.05 1.63
N ILE A 251 -13.91 6.77 2.01
CA ILE A 251 -14.01 7.89 2.96
C ILE A 251 -15.03 8.90 2.46
N LEU A 252 -14.96 9.34 1.20
CA LEU A 252 -15.89 10.30 0.61
C LEU A 252 -17.33 9.80 0.63
N ILE A 253 -17.56 8.56 0.19
CA ILE A 253 -18.88 7.96 0.15
C ILE A 253 -19.49 7.93 1.56
N VAL A 254 -18.75 7.35 2.52
CA VAL A 254 -19.24 7.17 3.89
C VAL A 254 -19.46 8.50 4.59
N PHE A 255 -18.53 9.45 4.41
CA PHE A 255 -18.65 10.80 4.96
C PHE A 255 -19.92 11.51 4.46
N ASN A 256 -20.20 11.44 3.16
CA ASN A 256 -21.41 12.04 2.58
C ASN A 256 -22.71 11.36 3.05
N PHE A 257 -22.68 10.05 3.34
CA PHE A 257 -23.86 9.33 3.82
C PHE A 257 -24.17 9.59 5.30
N ILE A 258 -23.16 9.82 6.13
CA ILE A 258 -23.32 9.97 7.58
C ILE A 258 -23.74 11.41 7.93
N GLY A 259 -23.47 12.39 7.05
CA GLY A 259 -23.88 13.79 7.24
C GLY A 259 -23.19 14.45 8.44
N TRP A 260 -21.85 14.52 8.41
CA TRP A 260 -21.06 15.23 9.44
C TRP A 260 -21.06 16.73 9.21
#